data_710f6993e447a0ca084662dd2e90668b
#
_entry.id   710f6993e447a0ca084662dd2e90668b
#
_cell.length_a   1.000
_cell.length_b   1.000
_cell.length_c   1.000
_cell.angle_alpha   90.00
_cell.angle_beta   90.00
_cell.angle_gamma   90.00
#
_symmetry.space_group_name_H-M   'P 1'
#
loop_
_entity.id
_entity.type
_entity.pdbx_description
1 polymer ?
#
loop_
_entity_poly.entity_id
_entity_poly.type
_entity_poly.pdbx_seq_one_letter_code
_entity_poly.pdbx_strand_id
1 'polypeptide(L)'
;RNRIEGIGVSEAVVQKQGSDRIVVQIPGIQDPERARQIIKDQAFLEFRITDKTQALERVLPRLDQIIRDKGLAAPTRTAAAPTQPTASKGLQGLLTGTDTAKTDTSKAGGKKDSTKTDTAAAAVVPTTGGPFSSLIQQSPGGMPGEYLVDGDNAPKVESYLSLPDVQAAMPPGKQMLPSNDSTVLQNKVYKLFYVVDAKPIVTGESLTDARPNTSPLEGTIVQFTLDNTGGRRFKTETGRHVHDYMAIVLDGRVMGRPPIIQSAIGTSGQITMGQGRDIRDAQDLALVLRAGALPVPLRVAETRTIGPSLGQDSINKGFRAGAIAVTLVVVIMLSYYRFSGVLAVGGLALYVLYTLAILAGFDAVLTLPGLAGFVLSIGIAVDANVLIFERIREELDRGKTVRTAIDEGFRHAMPAIIDSNVSTILTAAVLYQYGTGPVKGFAVTLIAGIVASLVTSIFVVRTFYMIWLQRSRGAQTLSI
;
A
#
# COMPACT_ATOMS: atom_id res chain seq x y z
N ARG A 1 -6.30 3.29 7.89
CA ARG A 1 -5.21 4.03 8.51
C ARG A 1 -4.11 3.08 8.97
N ASN A 2 -4.43 2.06 9.79
CA ASN A 2 -3.46 1.08 10.32
C ASN A 2 -2.60 0.41 9.24
N ARG A 3 -3.18 0.11 8.06
CA ARG A 3 -2.44 -0.47 6.92
C ARG A 3 -1.37 0.46 6.36
N ILE A 4 -1.64 1.75 6.37
CA ILE A 4 -0.74 2.76 5.82
C ILE A 4 0.39 3.08 6.80
N GLU A 5 0.05 3.16 8.10
CA GLU A 5 1.04 3.30 9.17
C GLU A 5 2.02 2.11 9.20
N GLY A 6 1.52 0.89 8.92
CA GLY A 6 2.34 -0.32 8.84
C GLY A 6 3.30 -0.39 7.65
N ILE A 7 3.12 0.43 6.60
CA ILE A 7 4.08 0.53 5.48
C ILE A 7 5.35 1.31 5.89
N GLY A 8 5.37 1.90 7.09
CA GLY A 8 6.52 2.66 7.61
C GLY A 8 6.52 4.13 7.19
N VAL A 9 5.37 4.68 6.82
CA VAL A 9 5.22 6.09 6.46
C VAL A 9 4.63 6.86 7.64
N SER A 10 5.41 7.80 8.20
CA SER A 10 5.09 8.50 9.44
C SER A 10 3.94 9.52 9.31
N GLU A 11 3.64 10.02 8.12
CA GLU A 11 2.69 11.14 7.92
C GLU A 11 1.68 10.89 6.81
N ALA A 12 1.12 9.68 6.74
CA ALA A 12 0.07 9.40 5.79
C ALA A 12 -1.24 10.11 6.17
N VAL A 13 -1.83 10.79 5.22
CA VAL A 13 -3.11 11.49 5.38
C VAL A 13 -4.22 10.65 4.77
N VAL A 14 -5.22 10.30 5.58
CA VAL A 14 -6.41 9.58 5.15
C VAL A 14 -7.62 10.45 5.43
N GLN A 15 -8.31 10.88 4.38
CA GLN A 15 -9.47 11.77 4.48
C GLN A 15 -10.65 11.23 3.70
N LYS A 16 -11.83 11.31 4.29
CA LYS A 16 -13.08 11.06 3.60
C LYS A 16 -13.46 12.29 2.78
N GLN A 17 -13.68 12.10 1.48
CA GLN A 17 -14.13 13.15 0.57
C GLN A 17 -15.52 12.79 0.03
N GLY A 18 -16.54 13.49 0.52
CA GLY A 18 -17.92 13.14 0.21
C GLY A 18 -18.39 11.86 0.91
N SER A 19 -19.38 11.18 0.31
CA SER A 19 -19.97 9.96 0.87
C SER A 19 -19.28 8.68 0.43
N ASP A 20 -18.58 8.70 -0.72
CA ASP A 20 -18.14 7.51 -1.46
C ASP A 20 -16.64 7.47 -1.76
N ARG A 21 -15.88 8.51 -1.38
CA ARG A 21 -14.46 8.62 -1.70
C ARG A 21 -13.59 8.76 -0.46
N ILE A 22 -12.41 8.14 -0.53
CA ILE A 22 -11.35 8.28 0.45
C ILE A 22 -10.10 8.75 -0.30
N VAL A 23 -9.54 9.87 0.12
CA VAL A 23 -8.25 10.36 -0.37
C VAL A 23 -7.16 9.89 0.57
N VAL A 24 -6.16 9.22 0.01
CA VAL A 24 -4.99 8.74 0.73
C VAL A 24 -3.77 9.42 0.14
N GLN A 25 -3.02 10.13 0.97
CA GLN A 25 -1.75 10.75 0.60
C GLN A 25 -0.63 10.09 1.38
N ILE A 26 0.35 9.59 0.67
CA ILE A 26 1.48 8.84 1.26
C ILE A 26 2.77 9.52 0.81
N PRO A 27 3.34 10.40 1.65
CA PRO A 27 4.59 11.08 1.31
C PRO A 27 5.78 10.11 1.42
N GLY A 28 6.77 10.30 0.56
CA GLY A 28 8.06 9.60 0.64
C GLY A 28 8.05 8.10 0.35
N ILE A 29 6.97 7.57 -0.26
CA ILE A 29 6.88 6.15 -0.59
C ILE A 29 7.84 5.80 -1.73
N GLN A 30 8.65 4.75 -1.53
CA GLN A 30 9.60 4.26 -2.53
C GLN A 30 8.93 3.37 -3.58
N ASP A 31 7.91 2.61 -3.18
CA ASP A 31 7.16 1.70 -4.05
C ASP A 31 5.66 2.01 -4.01
N PRO A 32 5.16 2.85 -4.95
CA PRO A 32 3.76 3.23 -5.02
C PRO A 32 2.82 2.05 -5.35
N GLU A 33 3.29 1.08 -6.15
CA GLU A 33 2.46 -0.06 -6.56
C GLU A 33 2.22 -1.01 -5.38
N ARG A 34 3.24 -1.28 -4.60
CA ARG A 34 3.12 -2.07 -3.36
C ARG A 34 2.13 -1.43 -2.38
N ALA A 35 2.23 -0.11 -2.17
CA ALA A 35 1.29 0.59 -1.31
C ALA A 35 -0.14 0.52 -1.82
N ARG A 36 -0.33 0.69 -3.14
CA ARG A 36 -1.62 0.58 -3.78
C ARG A 36 -2.25 -0.80 -3.58
N GLN A 37 -1.44 -1.86 -3.68
CA GLN A 37 -1.88 -3.23 -3.49
C GLN A 37 -2.30 -3.48 -2.04
N ILE A 38 -1.48 -3.11 -1.05
CA ILE A 38 -1.79 -3.23 0.38
C ILE A 38 -3.09 -2.50 0.76
N ILE A 39 -3.35 -1.34 0.15
CA ILE A 39 -4.58 -0.57 0.40
C ILE A 39 -5.78 -1.23 -0.26
N LYS A 40 -5.62 -1.81 -1.46
CA LYS A 40 -6.71 -2.42 -2.24
C LYS A 40 -7.13 -3.77 -1.69
N ASP A 41 -6.18 -4.58 -1.21
CA ASP A 41 -6.44 -5.95 -0.74
C ASP A 41 -7.44 -5.92 0.42
N GLN A 42 -8.49 -6.73 0.29
CA GLN A 42 -9.55 -6.75 1.32
C GLN A 42 -9.09 -7.44 2.59
N ALA A 43 -8.21 -8.44 2.45
CA ALA A 43 -7.72 -9.32 3.51
C ALA A 43 -8.82 -10.07 4.26
N PHE A 44 -9.82 -10.49 3.53
CA PHE A 44 -10.87 -11.32 4.11
C PHE A 44 -10.37 -12.76 4.24
N LEU A 45 -9.83 -13.07 5.42
CA LEU A 45 -9.30 -14.38 5.73
C LEU A 45 -10.38 -15.30 6.24
N GLU A 46 -10.42 -16.53 5.72
CA GLU A 46 -11.34 -17.58 6.14
C GLU A 46 -10.62 -18.92 6.22
N PHE A 47 -10.98 -19.74 7.19
CA PHE A 47 -10.56 -21.12 7.30
C PHE A 47 -11.73 -22.03 6.95
N ARG A 48 -11.58 -22.87 5.93
CA ARG A 48 -12.66 -23.72 5.41
C ARG A 48 -12.18 -25.17 5.25
N ILE A 49 -13.07 -26.14 5.42
CA ILE A 49 -12.76 -27.57 5.18
C ILE A 49 -12.93 -27.85 3.68
N THR A 50 -12.02 -28.64 3.12
CA THR A 50 -12.13 -29.10 1.74
C THR A 50 -13.13 -30.27 1.65
N ASP A 51 -13.78 -30.40 0.50
CA ASP A 51 -14.75 -31.48 0.28
C ASP A 51 -14.04 -32.82 0.04
N LYS A 52 -14.32 -33.80 0.88
CA LYS A 52 -13.86 -35.18 0.70
C LYS A 52 -14.88 -36.10 0.01
N THR A 53 -16.09 -35.61 -0.21
CA THR A 53 -17.23 -36.42 -0.70
C THR A 53 -17.38 -36.38 -2.21
N GLN A 54 -16.53 -35.64 -2.91
CA GLN A 54 -16.59 -35.42 -4.37
C GLN A 54 -17.99 -34.94 -4.81
N ALA A 55 -18.59 -34.08 -3.99
CA ALA A 55 -19.95 -33.60 -4.22
C ALA A 55 -20.14 -32.86 -5.54
N LEU A 56 -19.08 -32.23 -6.07
CA LEU A 56 -19.10 -31.51 -7.33
C LEU A 56 -19.43 -32.45 -8.51
N GLU A 57 -18.89 -33.66 -8.54
CA GLU A 57 -19.07 -34.60 -9.65
C GLU A 57 -20.55 -34.94 -9.90
N ARG A 58 -21.35 -35.01 -8.85
CA ARG A 58 -22.78 -35.28 -8.90
C ARG A 58 -23.60 -34.20 -9.61
N VAL A 59 -23.11 -32.96 -9.57
CA VAL A 59 -23.82 -31.79 -10.12
C VAL A 59 -23.23 -31.31 -11.45
N LEU A 60 -22.08 -31.84 -11.90
CA LEU A 60 -21.46 -31.46 -13.17
C LEU A 60 -22.41 -31.49 -14.37
N PRO A 61 -23.25 -32.54 -14.58
CA PRO A 61 -24.18 -32.55 -15.71
C PRO A 61 -25.18 -31.40 -15.68
N ARG A 62 -25.63 -31.02 -14.50
CA ARG A 62 -26.56 -29.89 -14.29
C ARG A 62 -25.87 -28.54 -14.56
N LEU A 63 -24.63 -28.37 -14.11
CA LEU A 63 -23.83 -27.19 -14.41
C LEU A 63 -23.59 -27.03 -15.91
N ASP A 64 -23.25 -28.12 -16.61
CA ASP A 64 -23.09 -28.12 -18.04
C ASP A 64 -24.36 -27.72 -18.78
N GLN A 65 -25.51 -28.14 -18.30
CA GLN A 65 -26.80 -27.77 -18.89
C GLN A 65 -27.07 -26.26 -18.73
N ILE A 66 -26.88 -25.72 -17.54
CA ILE A 66 -27.06 -24.28 -17.28
C ILE A 66 -26.17 -23.44 -18.20
N ILE A 67 -24.91 -23.83 -18.41
CA ILE A 67 -23.98 -23.09 -19.25
C ILE A 67 -24.37 -23.16 -20.71
N ARG A 68 -24.91 -24.33 -21.20
CA ARG A 68 -25.47 -24.47 -22.55
C ARG A 68 -26.70 -23.59 -22.75
N ASP A 69 -27.63 -23.60 -21.80
CA ASP A 69 -28.86 -22.82 -21.87
C ASP A 69 -28.60 -21.29 -21.91
N LYS A 70 -27.47 -20.85 -21.33
CA LYS A 70 -27.02 -19.44 -21.40
C LYS A 70 -26.25 -19.10 -22.67
N GLY A 71 -26.02 -20.07 -23.59
CA GLY A 71 -25.29 -19.84 -24.83
C GLY A 71 -23.81 -19.51 -24.66
N LEU A 72 -23.24 -19.75 -23.46
CA LEU A 72 -21.84 -19.50 -23.17
C LEU A 72 -20.90 -20.63 -23.59
N ALA A 73 -21.44 -21.75 -24.06
CA ALA A 73 -20.70 -22.85 -24.66
C ALA A 73 -20.21 -22.43 -26.06
N ALA A 74 -18.89 -22.42 -26.29
CA ALA A 74 -18.38 -22.40 -27.66
C ALA A 74 -19.00 -23.58 -28.45
N PRO A 75 -19.39 -23.41 -29.73
CA PRO A 75 -20.00 -24.48 -30.50
C PRO A 75 -19.05 -25.68 -30.52
N THR A 76 -19.40 -26.71 -29.79
CA THR A 76 -18.68 -27.98 -29.82
C THR A 76 -18.88 -28.50 -31.26
N ARG A 77 -17.80 -28.58 -32.07
CA ARG A 77 -17.81 -29.38 -33.26
C ARG A 77 -18.20 -30.79 -32.83
N THR A 78 -19.44 -31.11 -33.04
CA THR A 78 -19.92 -32.48 -32.92
C THR A 78 -19.04 -33.36 -33.83
N ALA A 79 -18.21 -34.15 -33.22
CA ALA A 79 -17.51 -35.19 -33.96
C ALA A 79 -18.60 -36.07 -34.55
N ALA A 80 -18.80 -35.98 -35.87
CA ALA A 80 -19.70 -36.81 -36.62
C ALA A 80 -19.33 -38.26 -36.33
N ALA A 81 -20.33 -39.04 -35.93
CA ALA A 81 -20.22 -40.48 -35.79
C ALA A 81 -19.56 -41.11 -37.04
N PRO A 82 -18.72 -42.12 -36.88
CA PRO A 82 -18.12 -42.79 -38.02
C PRO A 82 -19.21 -43.53 -38.81
N THR A 83 -19.62 -42.96 -39.94
CA THR A 83 -20.43 -43.65 -40.92
C THR A 83 -19.56 -44.73 -41.54
N GLN A 84 -20.00 -45.99 -41.45
CA GLN A 84 -19.43 -47.13 -42.15
C GLN A 84 -19.41 -46.85 -43.62
N PRO A 85 -18.35 -47.18 -44.37
CA PRO A 85 -18.35 -47.09 -45.83
C PRO A 85 -19.08 -48.26 -46.45
N THR A 86 -20.25 -47.97 -47.02
CA THR A 86 -20.88 -48.87 -48.01
C THR A 86 -20.04 -48.85 -49.31
N ALA A 87 -19.65 -50.03 -49.71
CA ALA A 87 -18.94 -50.26 -50.94
C ALA A 87 -19.77 -49.93 -52.20
N SER A 88 -19.22 -49.12 -53.10
CA SER A 88 -19.59 -49.18 -54.54
C SER A 88 -18.39 -48.86 -55.41
N LYS A 89 -18.18 -49.82 -56.33
CA LYS A 89 -17.24 -49.95 -57.43
C LYS A 89 -17.11 -48.68 -58.28
N GLY A 90 -15.93 -48.50 -58.84
CA GLY A 90 -15.76 -47.74 -60.07
C GLY A 90 -14.36 -47.26 -60.33
N LEU A 91 -13.60 -48.07 -60.95
CA LEU A 91 -12.73 -47.96 -62.17
C LEU A 91 -11.62 -46.89 -62.19
N GLN A 92 -10.42 -47.39 -62.19
CA GLN A 92 -9.44 -47.34 -63.29
C GLN A 92 -8.90 -45.95 -63.70
N GLY A 93 -7.61 -45.90 -63.71
CA GLY A 93 -6.85 -45.07 -64.64
C GLY A 93 -5.55 -44.58 -64.05
N LEU A 94 -4.63 -45.26 -64.29
CA LEU A 94 -3.49 -45.25 -65.21
C LEU A 94 -2.28 -44.47 -64.77
N LEU A 95 -1.24 -45.20 -64.54
CA LEU A 95 0.07 -45.19 -65.21
C LEU A 95 1.13 -44.21 -64.79
N THR A 96 2.19 -44.84 -64.47
CA THR A 96 3.62 -44.60 -64.77
C THR A 96 4.33 -43.74 -63.78
N GLY A 97 5.46 -44.08 -63.33
CA GLY A 97 6.46 -45.10 -63.59
C GLY A 97 7.69 -44.86 -62.75
N THR A 98 8.42 -45.91 -62.63
CA THR A 98 9.89 -46.02 -62.52
C THR A 98 10.59 -45.31 -61.36
N ASP A 99 11.50 -45.80 -60.67
CA ASP A 99 12.39 -46.97 -60.62
C ASP A 99 13.36 -46.81 -59.42
N THR A 100 13.76 -47.94 -58.91
CA THR A 100 15.08 -48.40 -58.46
C THR A 100 15.71 -47.69 -57.23
N ALA A 101 16.28 -48.37 -56.31
CA ALA A 101 16.91 -49.65 -56.12
C ALA A 101 17.33 -49.81 -54.64
N LYS A 102 17.19 -50.99 -54.13
CA LYS A 102 18.16 -51.87 -53.42
C LYS A 102 19.28 -51.23 -52.60
N THR A 103 19.50 -51.64 -51.38
CA THR A 103 20.29 -52.85 -51.02
C THR A 103 20.37 -53.01 -49.51
N ASP A 104 19.97 -54.16 -49.00
CA ASP A 104 20.58 -55.12 -48.09
C ASP A 104 21.69 -54.67 -47.08
N THR A 105 21.62 -55.14 -45.95
CA THR A 105 22.10 -56.28 -45.20
C THR A 105 22.56 -55.93 -43.78
N SER A 106 22.11 -56.63 -42.90
CA SER A 106 22.56 -57.67 -41.98
C SER A 106 23.07 -57.22 -40.57
N LYS A 107 22.41 -57.86 -39.64
CA LYS A 107 22.89 -58.73 -38.54
C LYS A 107 23.69 -58.19 -37.34
N ALA A 108 23.16 -58.64 -36.26
CA ALA A 108 23.74 -59.19 -35.04
C ALA A 108 23.83 -58.17 -33.90
N GLY A 109 23.08 -58.32 -32.82
CA GLY A 109 23.31 -59.32 -31.79
C GLY A 109 23.79 -58.61 -30.52
N GLY A 110 23.02 -58.61 -29.45
CA GLY A 110 23.52 -58.21 -28.13
C GLY A 110 22.37 -58.02 -27.11
N LYS A 111 22.04 -59.11 -26.44
CA LYS A 111 21.29 -59.13 -25.19
C LYS A 111 22.00 -58.30 -24.14
N LYS A 112 21.27 -57.45 -23.44
CA LYS A 112 21.47 -57.24 -21.99
C LYS A 112 20.18 -56.77 -21.34
N ASP A 113 19.73 -57.55 -20.40
CA ASP A 113 18.70 -57.29 -19.42
C ASP A 113 18.93 -55.95 -18.72
N SER A 114 17.91 -55.15 -18.59
CA SER A 114 17.72 -54.26 -17.46
C SER A 114 16.25 -53.98 -17.22
N THR A 115 15.87 -54.41 -16.09
CA THR A 115 14.66 -54.26 -15.29
C THR A 115 13.82 -53.04 -15.69
N LYS A 116 12.67 -53.30 -16.21
CA LYS A 116 11.58 -52.33 -16.31
C LYS A 116 11.00 -52.09 -14.90
N THR A 117 11.21 -50.92 -14.37
CA THR A 117 10.37 -50.38 -13.33
C THR A 117 9.18 -49.72 -14.03
N ASP A 118 8.08 -50.39 -14.01
CA ASP A 118 6.80 -49.86 -14.45
C ASP A 118 6.39 -48.73 -13.53
N THR A 119 6.73 -47.49 -13.91
CA THR A 119 6.02 -46.32 -13.38
C THR A 119 4.75 -46.21 -14.24
N ALA A 120 3.67 -46.73 -13.72
CA ALA A 120 2.35 -46.56 -14.30
C ALA A 120 2.07 -45.04 -14.40
N ALA A 121 2.18 -44.50 -15.60
CA ALA A 121 1.62 -43.20 -15.94
C ALA A 121 0.11 -43.31 -15.75
N ALA A 122 -0.41 -42.79 -14.63
CA ALA A 122 -1.83 -42.69 -14.41
C ALA A 122 -2.43 -41.85 -15.55
N ALA A 123 -3.19 -42.49 -16.42
CA ALA A 123 -3.90 -41.84 -17.49
C ALA A 123 -4.89 -40.83 -16.87
N VAL A 124 -4.75 -39.60 -17.27
CA VAL A 124 -5.73 -38.55 -16.98
C VAL A 124 -7.04 -38.97 -17.65
N VAL A 125 -8.04 -39.34 -16.85
CA VAL A 125 -9.38 -39.69 -17.37
C VAL A 125 -10.11 -38.37 -17.65
N PRO A 126 -10.40 -38.02 -18.93
CA PRO A 126 -11.18 -36.85 -19.25
C PRO A 126 -12.62 -37.07 -18.77
N THR A 127 -13.07 -36.23 -17.87
CA THR A 127 -14.48 -36.20 -17.45
C THR A 127 -15.35 -35.75 -18.63
N THR A 128 -16.36 -36.51 -18.92
CA THR A 128 -17.28 -36.52 -20.05
C THR A 128 -17.80 -35.13 -20.48
N GLY A 129 -17.36 -34.62 -21.64
CA GLY A 129 -18.13 -34.01 -22.73
C GLY A 129 -18.99 -32.75 -22.52
N GLY A 130 -19.02 -32.03 -21.39
CA GLY A 130 -19.80 -30.79 -21.22
C GLY A 130 -18.95 -29.52 -21.26
N PRO A 131 -19.55 -28.31 -21.41
CA PRO A 131 -18.82 -27.08 -21.53
C PRO A 131 -18.06 -26.69 -20.26
N PHE A 132 -18.48 -27.13 -19.07
CA PHE A 132 -17.80 -26.95 -17.82
C PHE A 132 -16.96 -28.16 -17.42
N SER A 133 -17.55 -29.36 -17.53
CA SER A 133 -16.89 -30.63 -17.15
C SER A 133 -15.64 -30.93 -17.99
N SER A 134 -15.58 -30.46 -19.24
CA SER A 134 -14.39 -30.62 -20.09
C SER A 134 -13.23 -29.69 -19.71
N LEU A 135 -13.49 -28.61 -18.97
CA LEU A 135 -12.49 -27.64 -18.56
C LEU A 135 -11.81 -27.98 -17.24
N ILE A 136 -12.44 -28.83 -16.44
CA ILE A 136 -11.94 -29.26 -15.15
C ILE A 136 -11.46 -30.70 -15.19
N GLN A 137 -10.35 -30.98 -14.57
CA GLN A 137 -9.78 -32.31 -14.46
C GLN A 137 -9.49 -32.62 -13.01
N GLN A 138 -9.78 -33.84 -12.57
CA GLN A 138 -9.39 -34.26 -11.23
C GLN A 138 -7.87 -34.42 -11.17
N SER A 139 -7.24 -33.95 -10.08
CA SER A 139 -5.79 -34.07 -9.93
C SER A 139 -5.37 -35.52 -9.73
N PRO A 140 -4.54 -36.11 -10.60
CA PRO A 140 -4.08 -37.49 -10.44
C PRO A 140 -3.20 -37.59 -9.19
N GLY A 141 -3.64 -38.35 -8.18
CA GLY A 141 -2.95 -38.45 -6.88
C GLY A 141 -3.04 -37.20 -6.02
N GLY A 142 -3.95 -36.27 -6.38
CA GLY A 142 -4.27 -35.08 -5.61
C GLY A 142 -5.17 -35.37 -4.40
N MET A 143 -5.44 -34.34 -3.62
CA MET A 143 -6.36 -34.47 -2.50
C MET A 143 -7.82 -34.48 -2.98
N PRO A 144 -8.75 -35.07 -2.21
CA PRO A 144 -10.16 -34.97 -2.49
C PRO A 144 -10.60 -33.50 -2.60
N GLY A 145 -11.43 -33.20 -3.62
CA GLY A 145 -11.89 -31.82 -3.87
C GLY A 145 -10.89 -30.89 -4.57
N GLU A 146 -9.74 -31.40 -5.03
CA GLU A 146 -8.75 -30.68 -5.84
C GLU A 146 -8.99 -30.93 -7.33
N TYR A 147 -9.13 -29.85 -8.09
CA TYR A 147 -9.33 -29.87 -9.53
C TYR A 147 -8.29 -29.04 -10.24
N LEU A 148 -7.86 -29.52 -11.41
CA LEU A 148 -6.94 -28.85 -12.32
C LEU A 148 -7.73 -28.20 -13.44
N VAL A 149 -7.40 -26.96 -13.76
CA VAL A 149 -7.92 -26.22 -14.90
C VAL A 149 -6.74 -25.70 -15.72
N ASP A 150 -6.76 -25.90 -17.02
CA ASP A 150 -5.76 -25.35 -17.92
C ASP A 150 -5.68 -23.82 -17.71
N GLY A 151 -4.46 -23.27 -17.63
CA GLY A 151 -4.22 -21.86 -17.34
C GLY A 151 -4.98 -20.91 -18.26
N ASP A 152 -5.09 -21.25 -19.55
CA ASP A 152 -5.82 -20.47 -20.56
C ASP A 152 -7.34 -20.49 -20.33
N ASN A 153 -7.86 -21.54 -19.72
CA ASN A 153 -9.28 -21.72 -19.44
C ASN A 153 -9.70 -21.28 -18.03
N ALA A 154 -8.74 -21.01 -17.14
CA ALA A 154 -9.03 -20.61 -15.76
C ALA A 154 -9.93 -19.35 -15.67
N PRO A 155 -9.73 -18.27 -16.46
CA PRO A 155 -10.63 -17.12 -16.44
C PRO A 155 -12.07 -17.45 -16.85
N LYS A 156 -12.24 -18.41 -17.77
CA LYS A 156 -13.58 -18.87 -18.18
C LYS A 156 -14.28 -19.62 -17.04
N VAL A 157 -13.56 -20.52 -16.37
CA VAL A 157 -14.10 -21.23 -15.21
C VAL A 157 -14.46 -20.26 -14.09
N GLU A 158 -13.60 -19.27 -13.80
CA GLU A 158 -13.91 -18.22 -12.81
C GLU A 158 -15.18 -17.44 -13.21
N SER A 159 -15.33 -17.11 -14.50
CA SER A 159 -16.54 -16.42 -15.00
C SER A 159 -17.80 -17.26 -14.85
N TYR A 160 -17.72 -18.57 -15.12
CA TYR A 160 -18.87 -19.48 -14.93
C TYR A 160 -19.24 -19.62 -13.45
N LEU A 161 -18.25 -19.75 -12.56
CA LEU A 161 -18.47 -19.83 -11.12
C LEU A 161 -19.06 -18.53 -10.52
N SER A 162 -18.88 -17.39 -11.18
CA SER A 162 -19.47 -16.13 -10.76
C SER A 162 -20.96 -15.99 -11.10
N LEU A 163 -21.51 -16.86 -11.96
CA LEU A 163 -22.92 -16.81 -12.38
C LEU A 163 -23.85 -17.24 -11.23
N PRO A 164 -24.91 -16.48 -10.90
CA PRO A 164 -25.82 -16.80 -9.81
C PRO A 164 -26.49 -18.19 -9.97
N ASP A 165 -26.82 -18.57 -11.20
CA ASP A 165 -27.48 -19.85 -11.48
C ASP A 165 -26.53 -21.03 -11.29
N VAL A 166 -25.25 -20.86 -11.60
CA VAL A 166 -24.19 -21.85 -11.35
C VAL A 166 -23.96 -21.98 -9.84
N GLN A 167 -23.90 -20.86 -9.14
CA GLN A 167 -23.78 -20.86 -7.66
C GLN A 167 -24.97 -21.57 -6.99
N ALA A 168 -26.18 -21.32 -7.48
CA ALA A 168 -27.41 -21.99 -6.97
C ALA A 168 -27.45 -23.49 -7.30
N ALA A 169 -26.78 -23.93 -8.36
CA ALA A 169 -26.70 -25.33 -8.76
C ALA A 169 -25.54 -26.10 -8.12
N MET A 170 -24.63 -25.40 -7.41
CA MET A 170 -23.56 -26.04 -6.65
C MET A 170 -24.11 -26.95 -5.55
N PRO A 171 -23.36 -27.98 -5.12
CA PRO A 171 -23.79 -28.83 -4.02
C PRO A 171 -24.12 -27.99 -2.78
N PRO A 172 -25.20 -28.27 -2.06
CA PRO A 172 -25.61 -27.49 -0.92
C PRO A 172 -24.50 -27.44 0.15
N GLY A 173 -24.18 -26.23 0.58
CA GLY A 173 -23.11 -26.00 1.55
C GLY A 173 -21.68 -26.14 1.03
N LYS A 174 -21.48 -26.25 -0.27
CA LYS A 174 -20.16 -26.29 -0.90
C LYS A 174 -19.95 -25.14 -1.89
N GLN A 175 -18.70 -24.75 -2.05
CA GLN A 175 -18.28 -23.71 -3.00
C GLN A 175 -16.95 -24.10 -3.65
N MET A 176 -16.81 -23.83 -4.94
CA MET A 176 -15.53 -24.02 -5.64
C MET A 176 -14.78 -22.71 -5.72
N LEU A 177 -13.54 -22.71 -5.24
CA LEU A 177 -12.68 -21.52 -5.20
C LEU A 177 -11.38 -21.74 -5.97
N PRO A 178 -10.89 -20.72 -6.70
CA PRO A 178 -9.57 -20.76 -7.34
C PRO A 178 -8.46 -20.67 -6.30
N SER A 179 -7.31 -21.28 -6.61
CA SER A 179 -6.08 -21.09 -5.85
C SER A 179 -5.19 -20.00 -6.47
N ASN A 180 -4.34 -19.41 -5.64
CA ASN A 180 -3.26 -18.56 -6.12
C ASN A 180 -2.10 -19.37 -6.71
N ASP A 181 -2.03 -20.67 -6.41
CA ASP A 181 -1.00 -21.55 -6.90
C ASP A 181 -1.36 -22.16 -8.26
N SER A 182 -0.32 -22.46 -9.02
CA SER A 182 -0.39 -23.19 -10.27
C SER A 182 0.60 -24.34 -10.26
N THR A 183 0.26 -25.41 -10.97
CA THR A 183 1.15 -26.56 -11.13
C THR A 183 1.48 -26.77 -12.59
N VAL A 184 2.67 -27.28 -12.88
CA VAL A 184 3.09 -27.60 -14.24
C VAL A 184 3.01 -29.12 -14.41
N LEU A 185 2.15 -29.56 -15.30
CA LEU A 185 2.00 -30.97 -15.67
C LEU A 185 2.22 -31.10 -17.17
N GLN A 186 3.06 -32.06 -17.61
CA GLN A 186 3.32 -32.30 -19.04
C GLN A 186 3.63 -31.01 -19.84
N ASN A 187 4.42 -30.11 -19.28
CA ASN A 187 4.81 -28.83 -19.90
C ASN A 187 3.65 -27.82 -20.12
N LYS A 188 2.51 -28.01 -19.43
CA LYS A 188 1.39 -27.09 -19.40
C LYS A 188 1.17 -26.57 -17.98
N VAL A 189 0.78 -25.31 -17.86
CA VAL A 189 0.46 -24.66 -16.58
C VAL A 189 -1.01 -24.88 -16.29
N TYR A 190 -1.30 -25.51 -15.16
CA TYR A 190 -2.65 -25.70 -14.66
C TYR A 190 -2.86 -24.86 -13.40
N LYS A 191 -4.00 -24.20 -13.31
CA LYS A 191 -4.47 -23.58 -12.09
C LYS A 191 -5.25 -24.57 -11.24
N LEU A 192 -5.02 -24.50 -9.92
CA LEU A 192 -5.70 -25.34 -8.94
C LEU A 192 -7.01 -24.69 -8.53
N PHE A 193 -8.04 -25.50 -8.39
CA PHE A 193 -9.33 -25.12 -7.83
C PHE A 193 -9.70 -26.12 -6.72
N TYR A 194 -10.29 -25.62 -5.65
CA TYR A 194 -10.68 -26.44 -4.52
C TYR A 194 -12.16 -26.31 -4.24
N VAL A 195 -12.81 -27.43 -3.97
CA VAL A 195 -14.18 -27.45 -3.43
C VAL A 195 -14.07 -27.43 -1.92
N VAL A 196 -14.67 -26.42 -1.32
CA VAL A 196 -14.62 -26.16 0.12
C VAL A 196 -16.01 -25.97 0.70
N ASP A 197 -16.14 -26.09 2.00
CA ASP A 197 -17.38 -25.74 2.70
C ASP A 197 -17.70 -24.27 2.54
N ALA A 198 -18.96 -23.94 2.22
CA ALA A 198 -19.41 -22.55 2.07
C ALA A 198 -19.33 -21.78 3.38
N LYS A 199 -19.51 -22.47 4.52
CA LYS A 199 -19.43 -21.87 5.86
C LYS A 199 -18.00 -21.98 6.39
N PRO A 200 -17.33 -20.85 6.72
CA PRO A 200 -16.01 -20.88 7.31
C PRO A 200 -16.06 -21.36 8.77
N ILE A 201 -15.01 -22.04 9.21
CA ILE A 201 -14.79 -22.41 10.61
C ILE A 201 -14.57 -21.15 11.45
N VAL A 202 -13.62 -20.32 11.03
CA VAL A 202 -13.23 -19.04 11.65
C VAL A 202 -12.90 -18.06 10.54
N THR A 203 -13.18 -16.79 10.80
CA THR A 203 -12.85 -15.66 9.90
C THR A 203 -11.72 -14.81 10.49
N GLY A 204 -11.13 -13.95 9.66
CA GLY A 204 -10.08 -13.03 10.07
C GLY A 204 -10.47 -12.02 11.16
N GLU A 205 -11.76 -11.88 11.47
CA GLU A 205 -12.24 -11.05 12.59
C GLU A 205 -11.73 -11.54 13.95
N SER A 206 -11.48 -12.86 14.08
CA SER A 206 -10.92 -13.45 15.29
C SER A 206 -9.39 -13.37 15.36
N LEU A 207 -8.72 -12.76 14.37
CA LEU A 207 -7.28 -12.67 14.32
C LEU A 207 -6.79 -11.49 15.17
N THR A 208 -5.88 -11.76 16.10
CA THR A 208 -5.29 -10.74 17.00
C THR A 208 -3.90 -10.30 16.57
N ASP A 209 -3.10 -11.21 16.00
CA ASP A 209 -1.75 -10.89 15.52
C ASP A 209 -1.38 -11.77 14.32
N ALA A 210 -0.50 -11.24 13.46
CA ALA A 210 0.09 -11.97 12.34
C ALA A 210 1.55 -11.51 12.16
N ARG A 211 2.48 -12.48 12.01
CA ARG A 211 3.91 -12.21 11.89
C ARG A 211 4.52 -13.02 10.77
N PRO A 212 5.34 -12.39 9.90
CA PRO A 212 6.10 -13.13 8.90
C PRO A 212 7.19 -13.93 9.58
N ASN A 213 7.47 -15.14 9.09
CA ASN A 213 8.56 -15.97 9.54
C ASN A 213 9.09 -16.82 8.36
N THR A 214 10.25 -17.44 8.54
CA THR A 214 10.84 -18.35 7.57
C THR A 214 11.08 -19.68 8.24
N SER A 215 10.53 -20.74 7.67
CA SER A 215 10.75 -22.12 8.10
C SER A 215 11.76 -22.80 7.17
N PRO A 216 12.77 -23.51 7.69
CA PRO A 216 13.74 -24.24 6.86
C PRO A 216 13.10 -25.31 5.97
N LEU A 217 11.96 -25.88 6.40
CA LEU A 217 11.27 -26.98 5.70
C LEU A 217 10.14 -26.47 4.80
N GLU A 218 9.44 -25.41 5.22
CA GLU A 218 8.19 -24.94 4.55
C GLU A 218 8.39 -23.64 3.78
N GLY A 219 9.57 -23.03 3.86
CA GLY A 219 9.86 -21.76 3.22
C GLY A 219 9.26 -20.56 3.95
N THR A 220 8.70 -19.62 3.22
CA THR A 220 8.11 -18.40 3.77
C THR A 220 6.73 -18.70 4.35
N ILE A 221 6.53 -18.34 5.62
CA ILE A 221 5.28 -18.57 6.37
C ILE A 221 4.81 -17.29 7.06
N VAL A 222 3.51 -17.21 7.32
CA VAL A 222 2.91 -16.20 8.19
C VAL A 222 2.30 -16.90 9.40
N GLN A 223 2.84 -16.65 10.58
CA GLN A 223 2.26 -17.12 11.84
C GLN A 223 1.15 -16.20 12.26
N PHE A 224 0.02 -16.76 12.69
CA PHE A 224 -1.12 -16.01 13.16
C PHE A 224 -1.56 -16.45 14.55
N THR A 225 -2.20 -15.53 15.26
CA THR A 225 -2.79 -15.78 16.57
C THR A 225 -4.26 -15.32 16.56
N LEU A 226 -5.14 -16.19 17.06
CA LEU A 226 -6.57 -15.92 17.20
C LEU A 226 -6.90 -15.48 18.64
N ASP A 227 -8.01 -14.78 18.79
CA ASP A 227 -8.59 -14.49 20.08
C ASP A 227 -9.07 -15.77 20.81
N ASN A 228 -9.40 -15.65 22.08
CA ASN A 228 -9.85 -16.80 22.89
C ASN A 228 -11.15 -17.44 22.37
N THR A 229 -12.01 -16.67 21.72
CA THR A 229 -13.30 -17.15 21.21
C THR A 229 -13.11 -17.89 19.90
N GLY A 230 -12.40 -17.28 18.95
CA GLY A 230 -12.02 -17.91 17.69
C GLY A 230 -11.17 -19.15 17.89
N GLY A 231 -10.18 -19.08 18.79
CA GLY A 231 -9.31 -20.21 19.11
C GLY A 231 -10.04 -21.41 19.70
N ARG A 232 -11.03 -21.19 20.58
CA ARG A 232 -11.89 -22.27 21.09
C ARG A 232 -12.74 -22.90 19.99
N ARG A 233 -13.36 -22.07 19.13
CA ARG A 233 -14.13 -22.54 17.99
C ARG A 233 -13.24 -23.29 16.99
N PHE A 234 -12.06 -22.74 16.70
CA PHE A 234 -11.10 -23.36 15.80
C PHE A 234 -10.63 -24.72 16.30
N LYS A 235 -10.33 -24.84 17.63
CA LYS A 235 -9.98 -26.10 18.28
C LYS A 235 -11.09 -27.15 18.21
N THR A 236 -12.32 -26.73 18.44
CA THR A 236 -13.47 -27.65 18.42
C THR A 236 -13.73 -28.18 17.01
N GLU A 237 -13.74 -27.28 16.01
CA GLU A 237 -14.03 -27.68 14.63
C GLU A 237 -12.88 -28.47 14.00
N THR A 238 -11.61 -28.04 14.19
CA THR A 238 -10.45 -28.81 13.70
C THR A 238 -10.32 -30.16 14.39
N GLY A 239 -10.75 -30.26 15.67
CA GLY A 239 -10.81 -31.54 16.38
C GLY A 239 -11.83 -32.51 15.82
N ARG A 240 -12.91 -32.03 15.20
CA ARG A 240 -13.94 -32.88 14.50
C ARG A 240 -13.48 -33.31 13.11
N HIS A 241 -12.55 -32.56 12.51
CA HIS A 241 -12.05 -32.73 11.15
C HIS A 241 -10.60 -33.20 11.10
N VAL A 242 -10.15 -33.97 12.10
CA VAL A 242 -8.82 -34.59 12.09
C VAL A 242 -8.72 -35.53 10.90
N HIS A 243 -7.61 -35.43 10.15
CA HIS A 243 -7.33 -36.07 8.87
C HIS A 243 -8.09 -35.51 7.66
N ASP A 244 -8.89 -34.45 7.82
CA ASP A 244 -9.43 -33.68 6.71
C ASP A 244 -8.43 -32.58 6.30
N TYR A 245 -8.61 -32.00 5.10
CA TYR A 245 -7.79 -30.90 4.63
C TYR A 245 -8.46 -29.57 4.93
N MET A 246 -7.69 -28.58 5.33
CA MET A 246 -8.17 -27.24 5.64
C MET A 246 -7.62 -26.22 4.65
N ALA A 247 -8.51 -25.60 3.88
CA ALA A 247 -8.16 -24.50 3.00
C ALA A 247 -8.10 -23.17 3.77
N ILE A 248 -7.03 -22.43 3.55
CA ILE A 248 -6.88 -21.05 3.98
C ILE A 248 -7.30 -20.19 2.80
N VAL A 249 -8.38 -19.45 2.94
CA VAL A 249 -8.96 -18.63 1.88
C VAL A 249 -8.71 -17.17 2.19
N LEU A 250 -8.11 -16.46 1.26
CA LEU A 250 -7.88 -15.03 1.33
C LEU A 250 -8.54 -14.36 0.12
N ASP A 251 -9.46 -13.45 0.35
CA ASP A 251 -10.19 -12.72 -0.70
C ASP A 251 -10.83 -13.65 -1.75
N GLY A 252 -11.38 -14.78 -1.30
CA GLY A 252 -12.03 -15.75 -2.15
C GLY A 252 -11.09 -16.67 -2.94
N ARG A 253 -9.78 -16.65 -2.65
CA ARG A 253 -8.78 -17.51 -3.26
C ARG A 253 -8.08 -18.38 -2.22
N VAL A 254 -7.85 -19.62 -2.54
CA VAL A 254 -7.13 -20.55 -1.66
C VAL A 254 -5.62 -20.21 -1.70
N MET A 255 -5.04 -20.06 -0.53
CA MET A 255 -3.63 -19.76 -0.34
C MET A 255 -2.84 -21.04 -0.06
N GLY A 256 -1.91 -21.35 -0.92
CA GLY A 256 -1.13 -22.57 -0.79
C GLY A 256 -1.96 -23.86 -0.96
N ARG A 257 -1.31 -25.00 -0.82
CA ARG A 257 -1.98 -26.30 -0.83
C ARG A 257 -2.59 -26.56 0.55
N PRO A 258 -3.90 -26.89 0.65
CA PRO A 258 -4.53 -27.14 1.94
C PRO A 258 -3.81 -28.24 2.74
N PRO A 259 -3.32 -27.94 3.97
CA PRO A 259 -2.68 -28.93 4.83
C PRO A 259 -3.69 -29.87 5.46
N ILE A 260 -3.21 -31.07 5.82
CA ILE A 260 -3.98 -32.04 6.61
C ILE A 260 -4.03 -31.57 8.07
N ILE A 261 -5.20 -31.62 8.68
CA ILE A 261 -5.39 -31.37 10.10
C ILE A 261 -4.89 -32.60 10.86
N GLN A 262 -3.71 -32.50 11.48
CA GLN A 262 -3.12 -33.61 12.25
C GLN A 262 -3.71 -33.72 13.64
N SER A 263 -4.08 -32.60 14.24
CA SER A 263 -4.67 -32.52 15.59
C SER A 263 -5.51 -31.25 15.73
N ALA A 264 -6.28 -31.17 16.81
CA ALA A 264 -7.04 -29.96 17.12
C ALA A 264 -6.12 -28.74 17.28
N ILE A 265 -6.31 -27.72 16.44
CA ILE A 265 -5.51 -26.51 16.38
C ILE A 265 -6.10 -25.47 17.35
N GLY A 266 -5.27 -24.90 18.23
CA GLY A 266 -5.71 -23.97 19.25
C GLY A 266 -5.80 -22.52 18.76
N THR A 267 -5.17 -21.60 19.51
CA THR A 267 -5.21 -20.16 19.25
C THR A 267 -4.13 -19.70 18.24
N SER A 268 -3.17 -20.53 17.90
CA SER A 268 -2.08 -20.19 16.98
C SER A 268 -1.99 -21.17 15.82
N GLY A 269 -1.62 -20.66 14.65
CA GLY A 269 -1.39 -21.45 13.44
C GLY A 269 -0.44 -20.75 12.51
N GLN A 270 -0.21 -21.35 11.34
CA GLN A 270 0.65 -20.79 10.31
C GLN A 270 0.03 -20.94 8.93
N ILE A 271 0.31 -19.96 8.07
CA ILE A 271 -0.05 -19.95 6.65
C ILE A 271 1.25 -20.16 5.88
N THR A 272 1.36 -21.26 5.17
CA THR A 272 2.52 -21.54 4.31
C THR A 272 2.31 -20.90 2.94
N MET A 273 3.23 -20.03 2.54
CA MET A 273 3.16 -19.33 1.25
C MET A 273 3.87 -20.10 0.12
N GLY A 274 4.52 -21.21 0.44
CA GLY A 274 5.27 -22.03 -0.50
C GLY A 274 6.75 -21.65 -0.64
N GLN A 275 7.51 -22.52 -1.29
CA GLN A 275 8.92 -22.28 -1.57
C GLN A 275 9.11 -21.28 -2.71
N GLY A 276 10.05 -20.36 -2.58
CA GLY A 276 10.37 -19.36 -3.61
C GLY A 276 9.60 -18.04 -3.50
N ARG A 277 8.71 -17.87 -2.52
CA ARG A 277 8.09 -16.56 -2.20
C ARG A 277 9.04 -15.70 -1.38
N ASP A 278 9.09 -14.39 -1.70
CA ASP A 278 9.89 -13.43 -0.94
C ASP A 278 9.31 -13.25 0.48
N ILE A 279 10.20 -13.06 1.44
CA ILE A 279 9.80 -12.67 2.80
C ILE A 279 8.97 -11.38 2.83
N ARG A 280 9.15 -10.52 1.83
CA ARG A 280 8.35 -9.30 1.64
C ARG A 280 6.89 -9.59 1.43
N ASP A 281 6.55 -10.62 0.65
CA ASP A 281 5.16 -11.04 0.43
C ASP A 281 4.51 -11.47 1.75
N ALA A 282 5.26 -12.16 2.60
CA ALA A 282 4.79 -12.54 3.94
C ALA A 282 4.65 -11.34 4.89
N GLN A 283 5.54 -10.35 4.78
CA GLN A 283 5.43 -9.11 5.53
C GLN A 283 4.17 -8.34 5.14
N ASP A 284 3.89 -8.24 3.84
CA ASP A 284 2.71 -7.55 3.32
C ASP A 284 1.43 -8.30 3.73
N LEU A 285 1.41 -9.62 3.60
CA LEU A 285 0.28 -10.43 4.06
C LEU A 285 0.06 -10.29 5.57
N ALA A 286 1.11 -10.39 6.38
CA ALA A 286 1.02 -10.23 7.83
C ALA A 286 0.51 -8.85 8.24
N LEU A 287 0.97 -7.79 7.54
CA LEU A 287 0.51 -6.42 7.73
C LEU A 287 -0.99 -6.29 7.45
N VAL A 288 -1.41 -6.80 6.30
CA VAL A 288 -2.80 -6.72 5.84
C VAL A 288 -3.71 -7.52 6.77
N LEU A 289 -3.30 -8.70 7.19
CA LEU A 289 -4.03 -9.55 8.16
C LEU A 289 -4.15 -8.89 9.53
N ARG A 290 -3.06 -8.31 10.05
CA ARG A 290 -3.06 -7.59 11.34
C ARG A 290 -3.96 -6.36 11.32
N ALA A 291 -3.99 -5.65 10.19
CA ALA A 291 -4.86 -4.49 10.03
C ALA A 291 -6.35 -4.84 9.90
N GLY A 292 -6.66 -6.11 9.68
CA GLY A 292 -8.01 -6.64 9.53
C GLY A 292 -8.64 -6.44 8.16
N ALA A 293 -9.75 -7.15 7.94
CA ALA A 293 -10.51 -7.08 6.70
C ALA A 293 -11.21 -5.73 6.51
N LEU A 294 -11.27 -5.27 5.27
CA LEU A 294 -12.05 -4.09 4.92
C LEU A 294 -13.53 -4.49 4.83
N PRO A 295 -14.43 -3.72 5.45
CA PRO A 295 -15.86 -4.03 5.42
C PRO A 295 -16.49 -3.88 4.02
N VAL A 296 -15.83 -3.13 3.14
CA VAL A 296 -16.28 -2.89 1.76
C VAL A 296 -15.07 -2.89 0.83
N PRO A 297 -15.19 -3.50 -0.37
CA PRO A 297 -14.10 -3.50 -1.35
C PRO A 297 -13.79 -2.08 -1.83
N LEU A 298 -12.52 -1.72 -1.83
CA LEU A 298 -12.05 -0.44 -2.35
C LEU A 298 -11.68 -0.57 -3.84
N ARG A 299 -12.15 0.39 -4.64
CA ARG A 299 -11.71 0.55 -6.02
C ARG A 299 -10.85 1.80 -6.12
N VAL A 300 -9.67 1.64 -6.69
CA VAL A 300 -8.80 2.79 -6.98
C VAL A 300 -9.44 3.57 -8.12
N ALA A 301 -9.95 4.76 -7.82
CA ALA A 301 -10.57 5.66 -8.79
C ALA A 301 -9.52 6.47 -9.55
N GLU A 302 -8.49 6.94 -8.84
CA GLU A 302 -7.43 7.76 -9.40
C GLU A 302 -6.13 7.53 -8.62
N THR A 303 -5.01 7.50 -9.32
CA THR A 303 -3.68 7.47 -8.72
C THR A 303 -2.87 8.63 -9.29
N ARG A 304 -2.36 9.49 -8.42
CA ARG A 304 -1.44 10.57 -8.78
C ARG A 304 -0.12 10.34 -8.09
N THR A 305 0.93 10.18 -8.86
CA THR A 305 2.28 10.07 -8.31
C THR A 305 3.02 11.37 -8.58
N ILE A 306 3.43 12.05 -7.52
CA ILE A 306 4.29 13.22 -7.61
C ILE A 306 5.73 12.72 -7.50
N GLY A 307 6.45 12.75 -8.61
CA GLY A 307 7.83 12.28 -8.65
C GLY A 307 8.76 13.14 -7.77
N PRO A 308 9.87 12.55 -7.25
CA PRO A 308 10.85 13.26 -6.42
C PRO A 308 11.42 14.52 -7.10
N SER A 309 11.54 14.51 -8.42
CA SER A 309 12.01 15.65 -9.22
C SER A 309 11.10 16.88 -9.14
N LEU A 310 9.76 16.68 -9.15
CA LEU A 310 8.80 17.78 -9.02
C LEU A 310 8.81 18.37 -7.60
N GLY A 311 9.00 17.53 -6.59
CA GLY A 311 9.19 17.98 -5.21
C GLY A 311 10.47 18.79 -5.05
N GLN A 312 11.59 18.32 -5.59
CA GLN A 312 12.90 18.99 -5.53
C GLN A 312 12.88 20.33 -6.27
N ASP A 313 12.23 20.40 -7.43
CA ASP A 313 12.07 21.65 -8.19
C ASP A 313 11.26 22.69 -7.40
N SER A 314 10.20 22.28 -6.76
CA SER A 314 9.35 23.15 -5.92
C SER A 314 10.12 23.65 -4.69
N ILE A 315 10.89 22.78 -4.04
CA ILE A 315 11.78 23.13 -2.92
C ILE A 315 12.84 24.15 -3.39
N ASN A 316 13.53 23.89 -4.50
CA ASN A 316 14.55 24.78 -5.04
C ASN A 316 13.98 26.16 -5.42
N LYS A 317 12.78 26.20 -6.02
CA LYS A 317 12.08 27.45 -6.32
C LYS A 317 11.68 28.19 -5.04
N GLY A 318 11.19 27.47 -4.04
CA GLY A 318 10.85 28.02 -2.73
C GLY A 318 12.06 28.65 -2.00
N PHE A 319 13.19 27.94 -1.97
CA PHE A 319 14.44 28.47 -1.41
C PHE A 319 14.95 29.69 -2.15
N ARG A 320 14.92 29.69 -3.48
CA ARG A 320 15.33 30.87 -4.28
C ARG A 320 14.42 32.07 -4.01
N ALA A 321 13.11 31.87 -3.99
CA ALA A 321 12.15 32.93 -3.65
C ALA A 321 12.38 33.46 -2.23
N GLY A 322 12.59 32.59 -1.25
CA GLY A 322 12.92 32.96 0.13
C GLY A 322 14.22 33.74 0.24
N ALA A 323 15.28 33.31 -0.46
CA ALA A 323 16.55 34.00 -0.48
C ALA A 323 16.43 35.42 -1.07
N ILE A 324 15.66 35.57 -2.15
CA ILE A 324 15.39 36.88 -2.77
C ILE A 324 14.63 37.76 -1.78
N ALA A 325 13.58 37.23 -1.12
CA ALA A 325 12.80 37.97 -0.15
C ALA A 325 13.66 38.45 1.02
N VAL A 326 14.49 37.56 1.61
CA VAL A 326 15.41 37.92 2.71
C VAL A 326 16.41 38.97 2.26
N THR A 327 17.00 38.83 1.07
CA THR A 327 17.95 39.80 0.52
C THR A 327 17.31 41.18 0.40
N LEU A 328 16.07 41.23 -0.13
CA LEU A 328 15.35 42.49 -0.30
C LEU A 328 15.04 43.14 1.04
N VAL A 329 14.62 42.38 2.02
CA VAL A 329 14.40 42.85 3.40
C VAL A 329 15.69 43.41 4.02
N VAL A 330 16.80 42.67 3.89
CA VAL A 330 18.12 43.13 4.39
C VAL A 330 18.55 44.43 3.72
N VAL A 331 18.41 44.54 2.40
CA VAL A 331 18.73 45.78 1.68
C VAL A 331 17.90 46.96 2.16
N ILE A 332 16.58 46.78 2.31
CA ILE A 332 15.71 47.85 2.82
C ILE A 332 16.10 48.25 4.26
N MET A 333 16.33 47.28 5.14
CA MET A 333 16.69 47.54 6.51
C MET A 333 18.02 48.31 6.64
N LEU A 334 19.03 47.90 5.88
CA LEU A 334 20.32 48.57 5.89
C LEU A 334 20.26 49.97 5.23
N SER A 335 19.49 50.15 4.17
CA SER A 335 19.36 51.42 3.47
C SER A 335 18.58 52.46 4.26
N TYR A 336 17.46 52.05 4.85
CA TYR A 336 16.56 52.99 5.52
C TYR A 336 16.92 53.21 6.99
N TYR A 337 17.17 52.12 7.78
CA TYR A 337 17.43 52.18 9.22
C TYR A 337 18.95 52.22 9.55
N ARG A 338 19.83 52.18 8.54
CA ARG A 338 21.28 52.32 8.72
C ARG A 338 21.85 51.45 9.84
N PHE A 339 22.31 52.08 10.93
CA PHE A 339 22.88 51.36 12.09
C PHE A 339 21.87 50.46 12.78
N SER A 340 20.65 50.94 13.04
CA SER A 340 19.59 50.14 13.60
C SER A 340 19.23 48.98 12.70
N GLY A 341 19.31 49.15 11.38
CA GLY A 341 19.17 48.10 10.40
C GLY A 341 20.23 46.99 10.51
N VAL A 342 21.47 47.31 10.84
CA VAL A 342 22.54 46.32 11.08
C VAL A 342 22.18 45.47 12.30
N LEU A 343 21.66 46.07 13.39
CA LEU A 343 21.24 45.35 14.58
C LEU A 343 20.03 44.43 14.29
N ALA A 344 19.09 44.90 13.47
CA ALA A 344 17.95 44.08 13.03
C ALA A 344 18.37 42.89 12.17
N VAL A 345 19.32 43.07 11.26
CA VAL A 345 19.87 41.96 10.43
C VAL A 345 20.57 40.92 11.32
N GLY A 346 21.32 41.39 12.34
CA GLY A 346 21.90 40.49 13.34
C GLY A 346 20.83 39.72 14.14
N GLY A 347 19.74 40.39 14.52
CA GLY A 347 18.55 39.78 15.14
C GLY A 347 17.86 38.76 14.19
N LEU A 348 17.74 39.09 12.90
CA LEU A 348 17.17 38.23 11.89
C LEU A 348 17.98 36.92 11.69
N ALA A 349 19.32 37.01 11.72
CA ALA A 349 20.16 35.83 11.66
C ALA A 349 19.92 34.88 12.82
N LEU A 350 19.80 35.41 14.06
CA LEU A 350 19.46 34.61 15.23
C LEU A 350 18.02 34.11 15.22
N TYR A 351 17.09 34.89 14.67
CA TYR A 351 15.72 34.47 14.44
C TYR A 351 15.63 33.21 13.57
N VAL A 352 16.34 33.18 12.44
CA VAL A 352 16.41 32.01 11.55
C VAL A 352 16.93 30.80 12.33
N LEU A 353 18.03 30.99 13.07
CA LEU A 353 18.63 29.91 13.87
C LEU A 353 17.65 29.38 14.94
N TYR A 354 16.98 30.24 15.67
CA TYR A 354 16.03 29.85 16.70
C TYR A 354 14.79 29.17 16.14
N THR A 355 14.27 29.65 15.02
CA THR A 355 13.14 29.01 14.34
C THR A 355 13.49 27.60 13.90
N LEU A 356 14.66 27.40 13.28
CA LEU A 356 15.12 26.08 12.88
C LEU A 356 15.39 25.17 14.08
N ALA A 357 15.94 25.73 15.17
CA ALA A 357 16.17 24.97 16.41
C ALA A 357 14.85 24.52 17.08
N ILE A 358 13.83 25.38 17.07
CA ILE A 358 12.49 25.04 17.58
C ILE A 358 11.90 23.91 16.71
N LEU A 359 11.91 24.05 15.40
CA LEU A 359 11.37 23.02 14.49
C LEU A 359 12.10 21.68 14.66
N ALA A 360 13.43 21.69 14.77
CA ALA A 360 14.23 20.49 15.01
C ALA A 360 13.96 19.87 16.40
N GLY A 361 13.77 20.70 17.43
CA GLY A 361 13.50 20.23 18.79
C GLY A 361 12.13 19.54 18.96
N PHE A 362 11.19 19.87 18.07
CA PHE A 362 9.85 19.24 18.05
C PHE A 362 9.70 18.19 16.95
N ASP A 363 10.77 17.75 16.29
CA ASP A 363 10.74 16.84 15.15
C ASP A 363 9.74 17.26 14.04
N ALA A 364 9.54 18.56 13.88
CA ALA A 364 8.58 19.09 12.93
C ALA A 364 9.12 19.01 11.50
N VAL A 365 8.37 18.38 10.61
CA VAL A 365 8.75 18.27 9.20
C VAL A 365 8.44 19.57 8.46
N LEU A 366 9.45 20.13 7.82
CA LEU A 366 9.30 21.33 6.99
C LEU A 366 8.63 20.97 5.66
N THR A 367 7.31 21.11 5.61
CA THR A 367 6.51 20.90 4.39
C THR A 367 6.66 22.09 3.44
N LEU A 368 6.26 21.93 2.17
CA LEU A 368 6.30 23.01 1.18
C LEU A 368 5.48 24.25 1.60
N PRO A 369 4.24 24.11 2.12
CA PRO A 369 3.54 25.21 2.78
C PRO A 369 4.21 25.69 4.06
N GLY A 370 4.88 24.80 4.81
CA GLY A 370 5.70 25.18 5.96
C GLY A 370 6.86 26.11 5.59
N LEU A 371 7.52 25.84 4.45
CA LEU A 371 8.53 26.75 3.91
C LEU A 371 7.95 28.13 3.58
N ALA A 372 6.74 28.19 3.01
CA ALA A 372 6.04 29.46 2.78
C ALA A 372 5.72 30.19 4.11
N GLY A 373 5.28 29.45 5.13
CA GLY A 373 5.07 29.96 6.49
C GLY A 373 6.36 30.52 7.12
N PHE A 374 7.47 29.82 6.92
CA PHE A 374 8.79 30.28 7.36
C PHE A 374 9.20 31.61 6.70
N VAL A 375 9.05 31.73 5.39
CA VAL A 375 9.35 32.98 4.65
C VAL A 375 8.42 34.12 5.09
N LEU A 376 7.12 33.82 5.29
CA LEU A 376 6.16 34.79 5.79
C LEU A 376 6.55 35.29 7.20
N SER A 377 6.94 34.39 8.09
CA SER A 377 7.29 34.73 9.46
C SER A 377 8.59 35.57 9.55
N ILE A 378 9.50 35.49 8.55
CA ILE A 378 10.64 36.40 8.41
C ILE A 378 10.14 37.85 8.25
N GLY A 379 9.13 38.07 7.41
CA GLY A 379 8.52 39.39 7.25
C GLY A 379 7.94 39.94 8.56
N ILE A 380 7.19 39.08 9.26
CA ILE A 380 6.61 39.44 10.59
C ILE A 380 7.69 39.75 11.64
N ALA A 381 8.80 38.99 11.63
CA ALA A 381 9.92 39.22 12.53
C ALA A 381 10.59 40.56 12.32
N VAL A 382 10.73 40.99 11.05
CA VAL A 382 11.31 42.31 10.74
C VAL A 382 10.34 43.42 11.05
N ASP A 383 9.04 43.25 10.85
CA ASP A 383 8.01 44.26 11.17
C ASP A 383 8.02 44.66 12.64
N ALA A 384 8.23 43.73 13.57
CA ALA A 384 8.41 44.04 14.98
C ALA A 384 9.59 45.00 15.24
N ASN A 385 10.70 44.80 14.52
CA ASN A 385 11.85 45.71 14.63
C ASN A 385 11.57 47.08 14.02
N VAL A 386 10.85 47.15 12.92
CA VAL A 386 10.43 48.41 12.27
C VAL A 386 9.56 49.22 13.23
N LEU A 387 8.57 48.61 13.87
CA LEU A 387 7.72 49.29 14.87
C LEU A 387 8.54 49.89 16.03
N ILE A 388 9.53 49.13 16.54
CA ILE A 388 10.40 49.60 17.58
C ILE A 388 11.25 50.77 17.08
N PHE A 389 11.83 50.70 15.89
CA PHE A 389 12.73 51.73 15.35
C PHE A 389 11.98 53.03 15.04
N GLU A 390 10.79 52.96 14.45
CA GLU A 390 9.97 54.14 14.23
C GLU A 390 9.56 54.77 15.56
N ARG A 391 9.26 53.98 16.59
CA ARG A 391 8.95 54.53 17.90
C ARG A 391 10.15 55.17 18.55
N ILE A 392 11.35 54.60 18.44
CA ILE A 392 12.59 55.23 18.91
C ILE A 392 12.82 56.55 18.18
N ARG A 393 12.58 56.60 16.87
CA ARG A 393 12.70 57.82 16.06
C ARG A 393 11.76 58.92 16.51
N GLU A 394 10.47 58.58 16.74
CA GLU A 394 9.50 59.53 17.30
C GLU A 394 9.95 60.12 18.68
N GLU A 395 10.53 59.30 19.54
CA GLU A 395 10.98 59.76 20.84
C GLU A 395 12.27 60.63 20.73
N LEU A 396 13.12 60.36 19.74
CA LEU A 396 14.28 61.23 19.43
C LEU A 396 13.82 62.57 18.88
N ASP A 397 12.83 62.60 17.99
CA ASP A 397 12.28 63.84 17.40
C ASP A 397 11.59 64.70 18.46
N ARG A 398 11.11 64.10 19.56
CA ARG A 398 10.61 64.80 20.75
C ARG A 398 11.71 65.38 21.63
N GLY A 399 12.99 65.23 21.25
CA GLY A 399 14.14 65.78 21.93
C GLY A 399 14.65 64.97 23.12
N LYS A 400 14.26 63.68 23.24
CA LYS A 400 14.76 62.81 24.30
C LYS A 400 16.19 62.36 24.01
N THR A 401 16.93 62.03 25.09
CA THR A 401 18.27 61.44 24.93
C THR A 401 18.19 60.08 24.29
N VAL A 402 19.23 59.65 23.54
CA VAL A 402 19.29 58.37 22.84
C VAL A 402 18.93 57.18 23.74
N ARG A 403 19.45 57.15 24.95
CA ARG A 403 19.15 56.09 25.93
C ARG A 403 17.67 56.06 26.33
N THR A 404 17.09 57.22 26.64
CA THR A 404 15.68 57.34 27.02
C THR A 404 14.77 57.01 25.84
N ALA A 405 15.12 57.45 24.63
CA ALA A 405 14.37 57.17 23.42
C ALA A 405 14.35 55.68 23.10
N ILE A 406 15.46 54.96 23.27
CA ILE A 406 15.52 53.51 23.12
C ILE A 406 14.62 52.82 24.16
N ASP A 407 14.77 53.14 25.47
CA ASP A 407 13.98 52.48 26.51
C ASP A 407 12.48 52.74 26.35
N GLU A 408 12.07 53.97 26.02
CA GLU A 408 10.65 54.29 25.79
C GLU A 408 10.11 53.76 24.46
N GLY A 409 10.95 53.74 23.40
CA GLY A 409 10.59 53.16 22.13
C GLY A 409 10.23 51.67 22.28
N PHE A 410 11.07 50.91 22.94
CA PHE A 410 10.76 49.50 23.26
C PHE A 410 9.50 49.37 24.11
N ARG A 411 9.36 50.19 25.17
CA ARG A 411 8.21 50.13 26.08
C ARG A 411 6.89 50.43 25.38
N HIS A 412 6.85 51.42 24.50
CA HIS A 412 5.62 51.87 23.83
C HIS A 412 5.28 51.02 22.61
N ALA A 413 6.26 50.38 21.95
CA ALA A 413 6.02 49.48 20.84
C ALA A 413 5.52 48.09 21.33
N MET A 414 5.89 47.67 22.54
CA MET A 414 5.62 46.35 23.11
C MET A 414 4.14 45.92 23.03
N PRO A 415 3.14 46.73 23.45
CA PRO A 415 1.75 46.32 23.40
C PRO A 415 1.28 46.00 21.98
N ALA A 416 1.61 46.83 21.01
CA ALA A 416 1.23 46.61 19.62
C ALA A 416 1.86 45.35 19.01
N ILE A 417 3.14 45.08 19.34
CA ILE A 417 3.85 43.89 18.91
C ILE A 417 3.21 42.63 19.52
N ILE A 418 2.89 42.63 20.79
CA ILE A 418 2.27 41.48 21.46
C ILE A 418 0.89 41.21 20.87
N ASP A 419 0.04 42.27 20.75
CA ASP A 419 -1.34 42.13 20.27
C ASP A 419 -1.39 41.55 18.83
N SER A 420 -0.55 42.06 17.93
CA SER A 420 -0.47 41.55 16.55
C SER A 420 0.01 40.10 16.48
N ASN A 421 1.03 39.77 17.28
CA ASN A 421 1.57 38.41 17.28
C ASN A 421 0.63 37.42 17.97
N VAL A 422 -0.04 37.79 19.07
CA VAL A 422 -1.06 36.94 19.70
C VAL A 422 -2.22 36.67 18.76
N SER A 423 -2.71 37.69 18.04
CA SER A 423 -3.76 37.51 17.04
C SER A 423 -3.34 36.49 15.92
N THR A 424 -2.09 36.61 15.47
CA THR A 424 -1.55 35.71 14.45
C THR A 424 -1.35 34.28 14.98
N ILE A 425 -0.88 34.13 16.24
CA ILE A 425 -0.77 32.81 16.89
C ILE A 425 -2.14 32.15 17.05
N LEU A 426 -3.18 32.91 17.45
CA LEU A 426 -4.54 32.39 17.57
C LEU A 426 -5.05 31.88 16.21
N THR A 427 -4.83 32.63 15.14
CA THR A 427 -5.19 32.23 13.77
C THR A 427 -4.43 30.95 13.36
N ALA A 428 -3.12 30.90 13.63
CA ALA A 428 -2.31 29.73 13.35
C ALA A 428 -2.72 28.51 14.19
N ALA A 429 -3.13 28.70 15.45
CA ALA A 429 -3.65 27.62 16.30
C ALA A 429 -4.96 27.03 15.75
N VAL A 430 -5.85 27.87 15.22
CA VAL A 430 -7.07 27.40 14.52
C VAL A 430 -6.68 26.59 13.28
N LEU A 431 -5.71 27.06 12.48
CA LEU A 431 -5.22 26.32 11.31
C LEU A 431 -4.55 24.99 11.71
N TYR A 432 -3.87 24.95 12.83
CA TYR A 432 -3.29 23.71 13.37
C TYR A 432 -4.37 22.70 13.79
N GLN A 433 -5.42 23.17 14.47
CA GLN A 433 -6.49 22.30 14.99
C GLN A 433 -7.38 21.74 13.87
N TYR A 434 -7.80 22.59 12.94
CA TYR A 434 -8.77 22.24 11.89
C TYR A 434 -8.11 21.97 10.53
N GLY A 435 -6.87 22.35 10.34
CA GLY A 435 -6.13 22.12 9.10
C GLY A 435 -5.77 20.66 8.90
N THR A 436 -5.50 20.29 7.64
CA THR A 436 -5.08 18.97 7.25
C THR A 436 -3.62 18.99 6.83
N GLY A 437 -2.88 17.87 7.03
CA GLY A 437 -1.51 17.63 6.60
C GLY A 437 -0.65 18.87 6.29
N PRO A 438 -0.60 19.32 5.02
CA PRO A 438 0.22 20.45 4.60
C PRO A 438 -0.09 21.77 5.32
N VAL A 439 -1.38 22.01 5.69
CA VAL A 439 -1.79 23.23 6.39
C VAL A 439 -1.33 23.21 7.84
N LYS A 440 -1.28 22.05 8.49
CA LYS A 440 -0.70 21.91 9.83
C LYS A 440 0.78 22.26 9.83
N GLY A 441 1.55 21.80 8.85
CA GLY A 441 2.97 22.15 8.71
C GLY A 441 3.19 23.65 8.57
N PHE A 442 2.34 24.36 7.79
CA PHE A 442 2.34 25.83 7.71
C PHE A 442 2.08 26.47 9.07
N ALA A 443 1.06 26.01 9.81
CA ALA A 443 0.70 26.57 11.11
C ALA A 443 1.81 26.39 12.15
N VAL A 444 2.44 25.20 12.20
CA VAL A 444 3.55 24.91 13.12
C VAL A 444 4.74 25.84 12.87
N THR A 445 5.16 25.96 11.61
CA THR A 445 6.28 26.85 11.24
C THR A 445 5.97 28.31 11.51
N LEU A 446 4.74 28.74 11.29
CA LEU A 446 4.31 30.12 11.60
C LEU A 446 4.36 30.39 13.10
N ILE A 447 3.82 29.50 13.95
CA ILE A 447 3.86 29.64 15.42
C ILE A 447 5.31 29.67 15.90
N ALA A 448 6.14 28.71 15.45
CA ALA A 448 7.56 28.65 15.82
C ALA A 448 8.30 29.96 15.44
N GLY A 449 8.05 30.46 14.22
CA GLY A 449 8.60 31.72 13.75
C GLY A 449 8.17 32.91 14.57
N ILE A 450 6.89 33.02 14.95
CA ILE A 450 6.41 34.14 15.77
C ILE A 450 7.02 34.11 17.19
N VAL A 451 7.11 32.92 17.80
CA VAL A 451 7.76 32.78 19.11
C VAL A 451 9.25 33.19 19.04
N ALA A 452 9.97 32.72 18.03
CA ALA A 452 11.35 33.12 17.79
C ALA A 452 11.49 34.64 17.53
N SER A 453 10.57 35.23 16.78
CA SER A 453 10.49 36.66 16.49
C SER A 453 10.33 37.50 17.74
N LEU A 454 9.42 37.13 18.64
CA LEU A 454 9.22 37.83 19.91
C LEU A 454 10.50 37.82 20.77
N VAL A 455 11.17 36.66 20.83
CA VAL A 455 12.43 36.56 21.59
C VAL A 455 13.51 37.44 20.96
N THR A 456 13.67 37.38 19.62
CA THR A 456 14.76 38.10 18.96
C THR A 456 14.53 39.61 18.90
N SER A 457 13.32 40.06 18.61
CA SER A 457 13.02 41.52 18.53
C SER A 457 13.02 42.20 19.91
N ILE A 458 12.43 41.56 20.92
CA ILE A 458 12.27 42.16 22.26
C ILE A 458 13.57 42.06 23.07
N PHE A 459 14.19 40.88 23.11
CA PHE A 459 15.34 40.64 23.98
C PHE A 459 16.68 40.85 23.26
N VAL A 460 16.86 40.20 22.09
CA VAL A 460 18.17 40.19 21.43
C VAL A 460 18.51 41.55 20.85
N VAL A 461 17.60 42.19 20.11
CA VAL A 461 17.84 43.50 19.51
C VAL A 461 17.98 44.57 20.60
N ARG A 462 17.18 44.48 21.66
CA ARG A 462 17.36 45.37 22.82
C ARG A 462 18.74 45.20 23.48
N THR A 463 19.18 43.95 23.65
CA THR A 463 20.52 43.66 24.21
C THR A 463 21.63 44.24 23.33
N PHE A 464 21.50 44.16 22.00
CA PHE A 464 22.46 44.73 21.06
C PHE A 464 22.54 46.28 21.24
N TYR A 465 21.40 46.95 21.39
CA TYR A 465 21.37 48.38 21.68
C TYR A 465 22.04 48.70 23.02
N MET A 466 21.81 47.93 24.07
CA MET A 466 22.39 48.14 25.40
C MET A 466 23.91 47.94 25.38
N ILE A 467 24.41 46.91 24.69
CA ILE A 467 25.85 46.67 24.49
C ILE A 467 26.49 47.83 23.73
N TRP A 468 25.83 48.31 22.67
CA TRP A 468 26.33 49.45 21.91
C TRP A 468 26.38 50.73 22.76
N LEU A 469 25.32 51.03 23.53
CA LEU A 469 25.28 52.21 24.46
C LEU A 469 26.37 52.15 25.51
N GLN A 470 26.71 50.99 26.04
CA GLN A 470 27.79 50.82 27.02
C GLN A 470 29.17 51.08 26.41
N ARG A 471 29.38 50.68 25.13
CA ARG A 471 30.64 50.90 24.41
C ARG A 471 30.80 52.33 23.91
N SER A 472 29.72 52.98 23.51
CA SER A 472 29.69 54.35 22.96
C SER A 472 29.42 55.37 24.06
N ARG A 473 30.35 55.52 25.01
CA ARG A 473 30.24 56.52 26.10
C ARG A 473 30.08 57.93 25.50
N GLY A 474 28.82 58.43 25.43
CA GLY A 474 28.50 59.78 24.93
C GLY A 474 27.90 59.85 23.52
N ALA A 475 27.32 58.80 22.97
CA ALA A 475 26.57 58.86 21.72
C ALA A 475 25.45 59.90 21.81
N GLN A 476 25.64 61.08 21.21
CA GLN A 476 24.62 62.13 21.15
C GLN A 476 23.66 61.97 19.99
N THR A 477 23.99 61.13 19.02
CA THR A 477 23.18 60.88 17.85
C THR A 477 23.11 59.40 17.57
N LEU A 478 21.91 58.86 17.29
CA LEU A 478 21.66 57.53 16.80
C LEU A 478 21.27 57.61 15.32
N SER A 479 21.95 56.87 14.48
CA SER A 479 21.62 56.79 13.04
C SER A 479 20.49 55.77 12.87
N ILE A 480 19.26 56.22 12.72
CA ILE A 480 18.02 55.48 12.48
C ILE A 480 17.38 55.94 11.17
#